data_0d031cd51de6f76553be3bd567a04330
#
_entry.id   0d031cd51de6f76553be3bd567a04330
#
_cell.length_a   1.000
_cell.length_b   1.000
_cell.length_c   1.000
_cell.angle_alpha   90.00
_cell.angle_beta   90.00
_cell.angle_gamma   90.00
#
_symmetry.space_group_name_H-M   'P 1'
#
loop_
_entity.id
_entity.type
_entity.pdbx_description
1 polymer ?
#
loop_
_entity_poly.entity_id
_entity_poly.type
_entity_poly.pdbx_seq_one_letter_code
_entity_poly.pdbx_strand_id
1 'polypeptide(L)'
;MDTTPEEIFAGIGGQPNSCTLMEYSAFARRVQRIESCRLLVFGVGRDSAAWRRVNHGNPTLFLENNEEWIRRIGEEIGKEHILSTSYQQRFEEWEKTGFAADKVALPALENAPFNKEWDCVFVDAPWGPTYGRHQSTYAASCALKPGGFIALHDCERERERIVCRVLLEENGFHLVEEVERLRIYQAPQASTGRA
;
A
#
# COMPACT_ATOMS: atom_id res chain seq x y z
N MET A 1 -1.49 -19.93 20.23
CA MET A 1 -0.93 -18.55 20.42
C MET A 1 -0.78 -17.98 19.03
N ASP A 2 -1.35 -16.83 18.76
CA ASP A 2 -1.19 -16.18 17.47
C ASP A 2 0.23 -15.64 17.36
N THR A 3 0.88 -15.90 16.24
CA THR A 3 2.23 -15.40 15.95
C THR A 3 2.21 -13.89 15.85
N THR A 4 3.09 -13.21 16.59
CA THR A 4 3.16 -11.74 16.56
C THR A 4 3.69 -11.22 15.23
N PRO A 5 3.37 -9.96 14.83
CA PRO A 5 3.97 -9.35 13.66
C PRO A 5 5.50 -9.37 13.68
N GLU A 6 6.10 -9.13 14.83
CA GLU A 6 7.54 -9.13 15.04
C GLU A 6 8.17 -10.50 14.72
N GLU A 7 7.52 -11.58 15.14
CA GLU A 7 7.96 -12.96 14.83
C GLU A 7 7.79 -13.28 13.34
N ILE A 8 6.72 -12.78 12.70
CA ILE A 8 6.45 -13.02 11.28
C ILE A 8 7.49 -12.31 10.40
N PHE A 9 7.84 -11.08 10.72
CA PHE A 9 8.80 -10.27 9.94
C PHE A 9 10.25 -10.39 10.43
N ALA A 10 10.54 -11.19 11.47
CA ALA A 10 11.90 -11.45 11.90
C ALA A 10 12.73 -12.04 10.74
N GLY A 11 13.88 -11.45 10.45
CA GLY A 11 14.75 -11.84 9.34
C GLY A 11 14.39 -11.26 7.96
N ILE A 12 13.24 -10.55 7.84
CA ILE A 12 12.88 -9.79 6.64
C ILE A 12 13.14 -8.30 6.88
N GLY A 13 12.67 -7.80 8.01
CA GLY A 13 12.81 -6.40 8.39
C GLY A 13 14.25 -5.94 8.49
N GLY A 14 14.57 -4.76 7.93
CA GLY A 14 15.90 -4.19 7.94
C GLY A 14 16.88 -4.75 6.91
N GLN A 15 16.45 -5.66 6.05
CA GLN A 15 17.24 -6.06 4.88
C GLN A 15 17.40 -4.86 3.92
N PRO A 16 18.48 -4.81 3.10
CA PRO A 16 18.63 -3.75 2.12
C PRO A 16 17.38 -3.60 1.23
N ASN A 17 16.89 -2.38 1.09
CA ASN A 17 15.68 -2.02 0.32
C ASN A 17 14.37 -2.64 0.84
N SER A 18 14.27 -2.91 2.14
CA SER A 18 13.01 -3.31 2.78
C SER A 18 12.65 -2.36 3.91
N CYS A 19 11.42 -2.44 4.37
CA CYS A 19 10.99 -1.81 5.61
C CYS A 19 11.77 -2.38 6.81
N THR A 20 11.87 -1.61 7.88
CA THR A 20 12.38 -2.11 9.15
C THR A 20 11.35 -3.02 9.82
N LEU A 21 11.78 -3.77 10.83
CA LEU A 21 10.88 -4.59 11.64
C LEU A 21 9.79 -3.74 12.32
N MET A 22 10.14 -2.52 12.75
CA MET A 22 9.21 -1.60 13.40
C MET A 22 8.14 -1.10 12.41
N GLU A 23 8.55 -0.73 11.20
CA GLU A 23 7.64 -0.29 10.13
C GLU A 23 6.65 -1.39 9.75
N TYR A 24 7.14 -2.61 9.49
CA TYR A 24 6.26 -3.76 9.21
C TYR A 24 5.29 -4.04 10.35
N SER A 25 5.79 -4.12 11.59
CA SER A 25 4.98 -4.46 12.75
C SER A 25 3.90 -3.41 13.04
N ALA A 26 4.19 -2.14 12.81
CA ALA A 26 3.23 -1.06 13.01
C ALA A 26 1.98 -1.22 12.15
N PHE A 27 2.15 -1.53 10.87
CA PHE A 27 1.00 -1.74 9.98
C PHE A 27 0.36 -3.13 10.15
N ALA A 28 1.17 -4.15 10.35
CA ALA A 28 0.71 -5.53 10.56
C ALA A 28 -0.23 -5.66 11.76
N ARG A 29 0.03 -4.94 12.86
CA ARG A 29 -0.88 -4.89 14.01
C ARG A 29 -2.27 -4.35 13.67
N ARG A 30 -2.42 -3.48 12.67
CA ARG A 30 -3.72 -3.00 12.18
C ARG A 30 -4.43 -4.07 11.36
N VAL A 31 -3.69 -4.73 10.46
CA VAL A 31 -4.22 -5.84 9.66
C VAL A 31 -4.77 -6.94 10.58
N GLN A 32 -4.01 -7.36 11.60
CA GLN A 32 -4.42 -8.44 12.52
C GLN A 32 -5.62 -8.09 13.39
N ARG A 33 -5.90 -6.80 13.64
CA ARG A 33 -7.05 -6.36 14.45
C ARG A 33 -8.37 -6.39 13.69
N ILE A 34 -8.34 -6.52 12.39
CA ILE A 34 -9.55 -6.54 11.55
C ILE A 34 -9.88 -7.99 11.23
N GLU A 35 -10.98 -8.47 11.77
CA GLU A 35 -11.51 -9.78 11.44
C GLU A 35 -11.84 -9.84 9.93
N SER A 36 -11.39 -10.90 9.25
CA SER A 36 -11.57 -11.07 7.80
C SER A 36 -11.04 -9.90 6.95
N CYS A 37 -9.90 -9.32 7.35
CA CYS A 37 -9.27 -8.19 6.68
C CYS A 37 -9.01 -8.49 5.20
N ARG A 38 -9.42 -7.58 4.32
CA ARG A 38 -9.02 -7.57 2.91
C ARG A 38 -7.81 -6.66 2.77
N LEU A 39 -6.66 -7.25 2.44
CA LEU A 39 -5.37 -6.56 2.33
C LEU A 39 -4.95 -6.41 0.87
N LEU A 40 -4.70 -5.18 0.45
CA LEU A 40 -4.10 -4.86 -0.84
C LEU A 40 -2.66 -4.36 -0.62
N VAL A 41 -1.72 -4.86 -1.41
CA VAL A 41 -0.31 -4.49 -1.32
C VAL A 41 0.18 -4.04 -2.70
N PHE A 42 0.69 -2.83 -2.79
CA PHE A 42 1.42 -2.35 -3.96
C PHE A 42 2.89 -2.65 -3.79
N GLY A 43 3.37 -3.59 -4.59
CA GLY A 43 4.72 -4.16 -4.55
C GLY A 43 4.70 -5.63 -4.17
N VAL A 44 5.60 -6.38 -4.78
CA VAL A 44 5.87 -7.79 -4.48
C VAL A 44 7.33 -7.92 -4.07
N GLY A 45 7.57 -8.59 -2.96
CA GLY A 45 8.90 -8.73 -2.41
C GLY A 45 9.07 -9.95 -1.51
N ARG A 46 10.19 -9.97 -0.80
CA ARG A 46 10.51 -11.03 0.20
C ARG A 46 9.52 -11.08 1.36
N ASP A 47 8.77 -10.01 1.55
CA ASP A 47 7.77 -9.83 2.60
C ASP A 47 6.37 -10.32 2.21
N SER A 48 6.16 -10.69 0.94
CA SER A 48 4.83 -11.07 0.44
C SER A 48 4.23 -12.27 1.18
N ALA A 49 5.03 -13.31 1.44
CA ALA A 49 4.59 -14.45 2.24
C ALA A 49 4.28 -14.05 3.70
N ALA A 50 5.04 -13.11 4.27
CA ALA A 50 4.80 -12.60 5.62
C ALA A 50 3.49 -11.82 5.70
N TRP A 51 3.17 -10.99 4.71
CA TRP A 51 1.88 -10.29 4.64
C TRP A 51 0.69 -11.25 4.59
N ARG A 52 0.78 -12.34 3.84
CA ARG A 52 -0.27 -13.37 3.83
C ARG A 52 -0.44 -14.06 5.19
N ARG A 53 0.68 -14.34 5.88
CA ARG A 53 0.66 -14.91 7.24
C ARG A 53 0.05 -13.94 8.25
N VAL A 54 0.42 -12.66 8.20
CA VAL A 54 -0.17 -11.59 9.04
C VAL A 54 -1.69 -11.52 8.86
N ASN A 55 -2.15 -11.67 7.63
CA ASN A 55 -3.58 -11.61 7.30
C ASN A 55 -4.31 -12.95 7.52
N HIS A 56 -3.68 -13.93 8.18
CA HIS A 56 -4.28 -15.21 8.55
C HIS A 56 -4.93 -15.97 7.36
N GLY A 57 -4.40 -15.81 6.15
CA GLY A 57 -4.96 -16.42 4.95
C GLY A 57 -6.22 -15.74 4.40
N ASN A 58 -6.66 -14.63 4.99
CA ASN A 58 -7.73 -13.80 4.43
C ASN A 58 -7.32 -13.21 3.05
N PRO A 59 -8.27 -12.67 2.28
CA PRO A 59 -8.00 -12.12 0.96
C PRO A 59 -6.84 -11.12 0.98
N THR A 60 -5.76 -11.47 0.31
CA THR A 60 -4.55 -10.65 0.16
C THR A 60 -4.18 -10.62 -1.31
N LEU A 61 -4.13 -9.43 -1.89
CA LEU A 61 -3.81 -9.21 -3.29
C LEU A 61 -2.60 -8.29 -3.42
N PHE A 62 -1.71 -8.63 -4.33
CA PHE A 62 -0.52 -7.86 -4.63
C PHE A 62 -0.60 -7.27 -6.04
N LEU A 63 -0.11 -6.04 -6.22
CA LEU A 63 0.07 -5.40 -7.51
C LEU A 63 1.55 -5.18 -7.78
N GLU A 64 2.05 -5.68 -8.90
CA GLU A 64 3.47 -5.59 -9.24
C GLU A 64 3.65 -5.31 -10.74
N ASN A 65 4.65 -4.49 -11.07
CA ASN A 65 4.99 -4.13 -12.45
C ASN A 65 6.26 -4.82 -12.98
N ASN A 66 7.00 -5.49 -12.12
CA ASN A 66 8.23 -6.20 -12.49
C ASN A 66 7.95 -7.68 -12.69
N GLU A 67 8.03 -8.15 -13.94
CA GLU A 67 7.74 -9.54 -14.32
C GLU A 67 8.65 -10.57 -13.63
N GLU A 68 9.91 -10.21 -13.35
CA GLU A 68 10.83 -11.10 -12.66
C GLU A 68 10.39 -11.34 -11.20
N TRP A 69 9.99 -10.27 -10.51
CA TRP A 69 9.43 -10.38 -9.16
C TRP A 69 8.11 -11.15 -9.16
N ILE A 70 7.20 -10.88 -10.11
CA ILE A 70 5.94 -11.62 -10.27
C ILE A 70 6.21 -13.11 -10.42
N ARG A 71 7.14 -13.48 -11.31
CA ARG A 71 7.50 -14.88 -11.52
C ARG A 71 8.09 -15.53 -10.27
N ARG A 72 9.10 -14.88 -9.67
CA ARG A 72 9.83 -15.42 -8.51
C ARG A 72 8.95 -15.59 -7.29
N ILE A 73 8.21 -14.56 -6.92
CA ILE A 73 7.36 -14.58 -5.70
C ILE A 73 6.06 -15.36 -5.96
N GLY A 74 5.56 -15.34 -7.20
CA GLY A 74 4.38 -16.13 -7.57
C GLY A 74 4.59 -17.64 -7.45
N GLU A 75 5.83 -18.14 -7.51
CA GLU A 75 6.16 -19.53 -7.20
C GLU A 75 6.00 -19.84 -5.69
N GLU A 76 6.20 -18.85 -4.82
CA GLU A 76 6.12 -19.00 -3.37
C GLU A 76 4.70 -18.80 -2.83
N ILE A 77 4.02 -17.73 -3.27
CA ILE A 77 2.73 -17.33 -2.69
C ILE A 77 1.49 -17.69 -3.53
N GLY A 78 1.69 -18.16 -4.77
CA GLY A 78 0.63 -18.40 -5.76
C GLY A 78 0.43 -17.20 -6.68
N LYS A 79 0.45 -17.45 -7.99
CA LYS A 79 0.31 -16.39 -9.02
C LYS A 79 -1.07 -15.73 -9.00
N GLU A 80 -2.09 -16.43 -8.54
CA GLU A 80 -3.46 -15.94 -8.38
C GLU A 80 -3.59 -14.81 -7.36
N HIS A 81 -2.58 -14.62 -6.52
CA HIS A 81 -2.50 -13.53 -5.55
C HIS A 81 -1.80 -12.28 -6.10
N ILE A 82 -1.29 -12.31 -7.33
CA ILE A 82 -0.54 -11.19 -7.92
C ILE A 82 -1.21 -10.74 -9.20
N LEU A 83 -1.55 -9.45 -9.29
CA LEU A 83 -1.95 -8.81 -10.53
C LEU A 83 -0.77 -8.02 -11.10
N SER A 84 -0.47 -8.29 -12.38
CA SER A 84 0.47 -7.47 -13.13
C SER A 84 -0.14 -6.09 -13.39
N THR A 85 0.62 -5.04 -13.16
CA THR A 85 0.21 -3.66 -13.37
C THR A 85 1.26 -2.89 -14.15
N SER A 86 0.90 -1.74 -14.71
CA SER A 86 1.86 -0.81 -15.28
C SER A 86 1.60 0.61 -14.81
N TYR A 87 2.68 1.34 -14.54
CA TYR A 87 2.65 2.75 -14.19
C TYR A 87 2.90 3.57 -15.46
N GLN A 88 2.05 4.54 -15.74
CA GLN A 88 2.05 5.27 -17.01
C GLN A 88 2.50 6.73 -16.85
N GLN A 89 2.37 7.29 -15.66
CA GLN A 89 2.65 8.69 -15.38
C GLN A 89 3.91 8.84 -14.54
N ARG A 90 4.87 9.63 -15.03
CA ARG A 90 6.05 10.02 -14.25
C ARG A 90 5.66 11.03 -13.17
N PHE A 91 6.41 11.08 -12.09
CA PHE A 91 6.17 12.05 -11.01
C PHE A 91 6.26 13.49 -11.53
N GLU A 92 7.24 13.80 -12.38
CA GLU A 92 7.45 15.13 -12.99
C GLU A 92 6.31 15.53 -13.94
N GLU A 93 5.59 14.59 -14.50
CA GLU A 93 4.40 14.87 -15.32
C GLU A 93 3.23 15.29 -14.44
N TRP A 94 3.05 14.64 -13.30
CA TRP A 94 2.08 15.07 -12.31
C TRP A 94 2.45 16.41 -11.67
N GLU A 95 3.71 16.65 -11.37
CA GLU A 95 4.22 17.95 -10.88
C GLU A 95 3.85 19.11 -11.81
N LYS A 96 3.96 18.92 -13.14
CA LYS A 96 3.58 19.94 -14.14
C LYS A 96 2.08 20.29 -14.11
N THR A 97 1.24 19.46 -13.52
CA THR A 97 -0.18 19.77 -13.30
C THR A 97 -0.43 20.61 -12.04
N GLY A 98 0.62 21.01 -11.32
CA GLY A 98 0.52 21.62 -10.00
C GLY A 98 0.10 20.63 -8.92
N PHE A 99 0.42 19.35 -9.09
CA PHE A 99 0.02 18.26 -8.21
C PHE A 99 -1.50 18.07 -8.08
N ALA A 100 -2.26 18.35 -9.14
CA ALA A 100 -3.70 18.18 -9.12
C ALA A 100 -4.08 16.70 -8.93
N ALA A 101 -4.86 16.37 -7.90
CA ALA A 101 -5.22 14.99 -7.57
C ALA A 101 -6.06 14.32 -8.67
N ASP A 102 -6.95 15.08 -9.34
CA ASP A 102 -7.77 14.62 -10.46
C ASP A 102 -6.97 14.35 -11.75
N LYS A 103 -5.68 14.68 -11.77
CA LYS A 103 -4.75 14.44 -12.89
C LYS A 103 -3.81 13.26 -12.63
N VAL A 104 -3.99 12.55 -11.55
CA VAL A 104 -3.23 11.31 -11.31
C VAL A 104 -3.82 10.17 -12.13
N ALA A 105 -2.98 9.57 -12.97
CA ALA A 105 -3.39 8.37 -13.71
C ALA A 105 -3.42 7.15 -12.77
N LEU A 106 -4.49 6.36 -12.84
CA LEU A 106 -4.50 5.05 -12.18
C LEU A 106 -3.50 4.10 -12.83
N PRO A 107 -2.88 3.19 -12.07
CA PRO A 107 -2.13 2.10 -12.65
C PRO A 107 -3.00 1.29 -13.61
N ALA A 108 -2.46 0.91 -14.77
CA ALA A 108 -3.22 0.14 -15.74
C ALA A 108 -3.35 -1.32 -15.28
N LEU A 109 -4.58 -1.77 -15.18
CA LEU A 109 -4.97 -3.12 -14.76
C LEU A 109 -6.15 -3.60 -15.60
N GLU A 110 -6.15 -4.88 -15.95
CA GLU A 110 -7.23 -5.48 -16.73
C GLU A 110 -8.56 -5.53 -15.93
N ASN A 111 -8.47 -5.76 -14.62
CA ASN A 111 -9.62 -5.72 -13.69
C ASN A 111 -9.19 -4.99 -12.41
N ALA A 112 -9.27 -3.68 -12.43
CA ALA A 112 -8.78 -2.85 -11.33
C ALA A 112 -9.55 -3.10 -10.03
N PRO A 113 -8.89 -3.50 -8.93
CA PRO A 113 -9.52 -3.80 -7.65
C PRO A 113 -9.84 -2.54 -6.83
N PHE A 114 -10.09 -1.39 -7.49
CA PHE A 114 -10.23 -0.09 -6.83
C PHE A 114 -11.70 0.26 -6.56
N ASN A 115 -12.40 -0.63 -5.85
CA ASN A 115 -13.85 -0.61 -5.67
C ASN A 115 -14.32 -0.37 -4.23
N LYS A 116 -13.49 0.27 -3.39
CA LYS A 116 -13.79 0.54 -1.96
C LYS A 116 -14.11 -0.72 -1.13
N GLU A 117 -13.40 -1.79 -1.39
CA GLU A 117 -13.61 -3.07 -0.70
C GLU A 117 -12.45 -3.46 0.24
N TRP A 118 -11.36 -2.71 0.26
CA TRP A 118 -10.15 -3.04 1.01
C TRP A 118 -10.16 -2.39 2.38
N ASP A 119 -9.83 -3.16 3.40
CA ASP A 119 -9.73 -2.69 4.78
C ASP A 119 -8.38 -2.06 5.07
N CYS A 120 -7.33 -2.64 4.48
CA CYS A 120 -5.95 -2.19 4.60
C CYS A 120 -5.26 -2.16 3.24
N VAL A 121 -4.47 -1.11 2.98
CA VAL A 121 -3.62 -1.01 1.80
C VAL A 121 -2.21 -0.62 2.20
N PHE A 122 -1.22 -1.38 1.73
CA PHE A 122 0.20 -1.10 1.91
C PHE A 122 0.83 -0.66 0.60
N VAL A 123 1.51 0.49 0.57
CA VAL A 123 2.10 1.06 -0.65
C VAL A 123 3.61 1.11 -0.52
N ASP A 124 4.29 0.22 -1.24
CA ASP A 124 5.75 0.14 -1.34
C ASP A 124 6.24 0.06 -2.80
N ALA A 125 5.37 0.31 -3.78
CA ALA A 125 5.68 0.32 -5.21
C ALA A 125 5.10 1.56 -5.91
N PRO A 126 5.64 1.92 -7.10
CA PRO A 126 6.75 1.27 -7.80
C PRO A 126 8.12 1.53 -7.15
N TRP A 127 9.05 0.62 -7.39
CA TRP A 127 10.44 0.81 -7.02
C TRP A 127 11.17 1.69 -8.03
N GLY A 128 12.06 2.55 -7.53
CA GLY A 128 12.91 3.40 -8.36
C GLY A 128 12.37 4.83 -8.57
N PRO A 129 13.20 5.71 -9.16
CA PRO A 129 12.93 7.14 -9.20
C PRO A 129 11.95 7.58 -10.31
N THR A 130 11.66 6.71 -11.28
CA THR A 130 11.00 7.12 -12.53
C THR A 130 9.53 7.51 -12.32
N TYR A 131 8.78 6.65 -11.66
CA TYR A 131 7.33 6.85 -11.56
C TYR A 131 6.88 7.52 -10.26
N GLY A 132 7.56 7.26 -9.14
CA GLY A 132 7.07 7.70 -7.82
C GLY A 132 5.82 6.92 -7.40
N ARG A 133 5.37 7.14 -6.17
CA ARG A 133 4.25 6.37 -5.57
C ARG A 133 2.90 7.07 -5.66
N HIS A 134 2.79 8.18 -6.40
CA HIS A 134 1.54 8.94 -6.51
C HIS A 134 0.41 8.10 -7.14
N GLN A 135 0.68 7.33 -8.20
CA GLN A 135 -0.34 6.49 -8.85
C GLN A 135 -0.82 5.38 -7.91
N SER A 136 0.11 4.70 -7.22
CA SER A 136 -0.24 3.65 -6.24
C SER A 136 -1.04 4.22 -5.07
N THR A 137 -0.64 5.38 -4.54
CA THR A 137 -1.32 6.03 -3.42
C THR A 137 -2.72 6.50 -3.81
N TYR A 138 -2.87 7.07 -5.00
CA TYR A 138 -4.18 7.48 -5.52
C TYR A 138 -5.09 6.26 -5.70
N ALA A 139 -4.60 5.21 -6.34
CA ALA A 139 -5.34 3.96 -6.50
C ALA A 139 -5.71 3.33 -5.14
N ALA A 140 -4.79 3.34 -4.18
CA ALA A 140 -5.03 2.89 -2.81
C ALA A 140 -6.16 3.68 -2.13
N SER A 141 -6.16 5.01 -2.27
CA SER A 141 -7.24 5.85 -1.71
C SER A 141 -8.61 5.56 -2.33
N CYS A 142 -8.64 5.22 -3.62
CA CYS A 142 -9.88 4.80 -4.31
C CYS A 142 -10.34 3.41 -3.87
N ALA A 143 -9.41 2.52 -3.52
CA ALA A 143 -9.68 1.13 -3.17
C ALA A 143 -10.19 0.94 -1.73
N LEU A 144 -9.82 1.85 -0.84
CA LEU A 144 -10.11 1.75 0.59
C LEU A 144 -11.60 1.94 0.91
N LYS A 145 -12.08 1.14 1.86
CA LYS A 145 -13.34 1.40 2.57
C LYS A 145 -13.25 2.67 3.40
N PRO A 146 -14.39 3.33 3.68
CA PRO A 146 -14.44 4.34 4.72
C PRO A 146 -13.89 3.80 6.05
N GLY A 147 -13.00 4.55 6.70
CA GLY A 147 -12.34 4.15 7.94
C GLY A 147 -11.21 3.13 7.80
N GLY A 148 -10.94 2.63 6.59
CA GLY A 148 -9.82 1.74 6.31
C GLY A 148 -8.45 2.41 6.45
N PHE A 149 -7.37 1.63 6.42
CA PHE A 149 -6.01 2.12 6.65
C PHE A 149 -5.14 2.01 5.41
N ILE A 150 -4.38 3.06 5.11
CA ILE A 150 -3.31 3.07 4.11
C ILE A 150 -1.98 3.35 4.79
N ALA A 151 -0.97 2.57 4.43
CA ALA A 151 0.41 2.84 4.80
C ALA A 151 1.24 3.15 3.56
N LEU A 152 2.02 4.22 3.60
CA LEU A 152 2.97 4.61 2.56
C LEU A 152 4.39 4.58 3.11
N HIS A 153 5.27 3.81 2.46
CA HIS A 153 6.68 3.70 2.81
C HIS A 153 7.54 4.75 2.11
N ASP A 154 8.79 4.95 2.59
CA ASP A 154 9.79 5.92 2.11
C ASP A 154 9.37 7.39 2.28
N CYS A 155 8.55 7.70 3.28
CA CYS A 155 8.04 9.05 3.54
C CYS A 155 9.11 10.03 4.05
N GLU A 156 10.37 9.62 4.23
CA GLU A 156 11.51 10.51 4.41
C GLU A 156 11.84 11.29 3.13
N ARG A 157 11.41 10.78 1.96
CA ARG A 157 11.62 11.43 0.66
C ARG A 157 10.62 12.56 0.43
N GLU A 158 11.08 13.62 -0.20
CA GLU A 158 10.23 14.79 -0.49
C GLU A 158 9.03 14.45 -1.38
N ARG A 159 9.22 13.59 -2.38
CA ARG A 159 8.15 13.16 -3.30
C ARG A 159 7.02 12.46 -2.56
N GLU A 160 7.35 11.53 -1.69
CA GLU A 160 6.36 10.77 -0.91
C GLU A 160 5.65 11.68 0.11
N ARG A 161 6.34 12.69 0.67
CA ARG A 161 5.69 13.73 1.51
C ARG A 161 4.68 14.57 0.74
N ILE A 162 5.00 14.95 -0.50
CA ILE A 162 4.04 15.65 -1.39
C ILE A 162 2.84 14.74 -1.68
N VAL A 163 3.08 13.47 -1.99
CA VAL A 163 2.03 12.47 -2.23
C VAL A 163 1.11 12.34 -1.01
N CYS A 164 1.67 12.19 0.19
CA CYS A 164 0.89 12.14 1.43
C CYS A 164 0.00 13.38 1.59
N ARG A 165 0.59 14.55 1.50
CA ARG A 165 -0.14 15.80 1.67
C ARG A 165 -1.28 15.94 0.67
N VAL A 166 -0.97 15.83 -0.61
CA VAL A 166 -1.94 16.14 -1.69
C VAL A 166 -3.00 15.05 -1.84
N LEU A 167 -2.60 13.78 -1.81
CA LEU A 167 -3.53 12.68 -2.13
C LEU A 167 -4.23 12.11 -0.89
N LEU A 168 -3.69 12.31 0.30
CA LEU A 168 -4.29 11.80 1.52
C LEU A 168 -4.79 12.93 2.42
N GLU A 169 -3.93 13.80 2.93
CA GLU A 169 -4.29 14.81 3.95
C GLU A 169 -5.30 15.82 3.43
N GLU A 170 -5.10 16.38 2.23
CA GLU A 170 -6.03 17.32 1.59
C GLU A 170 -7.37 16.65 1.19
N ASN A 171 -7.42 15.31 1.14
CA ASN A 171 -8.63 14.51 0.89
C ASN A 171 -9.23 13.90 2.18
N GLY A 172 -8.86 14.43 3.34
CA GLY A 172 -9.48 14.09 4.62
C GLY A 172 -8.99 12.79 5.27
N PHE A 173 -7.91 12.21 4.77
CA PHE A 173 -7.24 11.12 5.48
C PHE A 173 -6.50 11.66 6.69
N HIS A 174 -6.58 10.97 7.81
CA HIS A 174 -5.93 11.36 9.06
C HIS A 174 -4.66 10.54 9.28
N LEU A 175 -3.51 11.22 9.47
CA LEU A 175 -2.28 10.56 9.92
C LEU A 175 -2.52 9.99 11.33
N VAL A 176 -2.42 8.67 11.47
CA VAL A 176 -2.66 7.97 12.75
C VAL A 176 -1.39 7.43 13.38
N GLU A 177 -0.34 7.24 12.59
CA GLU A 177 0.96 6.82 13.10
C GLU A 177 2.07 7.13 12.08
N GLU A 178 3.24 7.53 12.58
CA GLU A 178 4.48 7.66 11.82
C GLU A 178 5.56 6.85 12.53
N VAL A 179 6.19 5.92 11.79
CA VAL A 179 7.26 5.06 12.31
C VAL A 179 8.39 5.07 11.30
N GLU A 180 9.51 5.68 11.67
CA GLU A 180 10.69 5.84 10.81
C GLU A 180 10.33 6.44 9.43
N ARG A 181 10.30 5.62 8.37
CA ARG A 181 9.98 6.05 7.00
C ARG A 181 8.54 5.74 6.58
N LEU A 182 7.76 5.10 7.45
CA LEU A 182 6.38 4.69 7.20
C LEU A 182 5.40 5.68 7.79
N ARG A 183 4.43 6.13 7.00
CA ARG A 183 3.26 6.87 7.46
C ARG A 183 2.00 6.04 7.28
N ILE A 184 1.16 5.99 8.30
CA ILE A 184 -0.10 5.27 8.30
C ILE A 184 -1.23 6.28 8.47
N TYR A 185 -2.17 6.24 7.52
CA TYR A 185 -3.34 7.11 7.51
C TYR A 185 -4.61 6.28 7.63
N GLN A 186 -5.65 6.89 8.19
CA GLN A 186 -7.00 6.36 8.19
C GLN A 186 -7.88 7.15 7.21
N ALA A 187 -8.63 6.44 6.37
CA ALA A 187 -9.60 7.02 5.46
C ALA A 187 -10.75 7.70 6.22
N PRO A 188 -11.35 8.77 5.66
CA PRO A 188 -12.53 9.37 6.25
C PRO A 188 -13.64 8.33 6.46
N GLN A 189 -14.40 8.48 7.54
CA GLN A 189 -15.58 7.68 7.79
C GLN A 189 -16.66 8.00 6.75
N ALA A 190 -17.54 7.02 6.46
CA ALA A 190 -18.73 7.34 5.70
C ALA A 190 -19.50 8.46 6.42
N SER A 191 -19.86 9.53 5.71
CA SER A 191 -20.75 10.52 6.27
C SER A 191 -22.03 9.83 6.72
N THR A 192 -22.29 9.76 8.01
CA THR A 192 -23.60 9.38 8.50
C THR A 192 -24.57 10.46 8.07
N GLY A 193 -25.20 10.26 6.92
CA GLY A 193 -26.26 11.13 6.45
C GLY A 193 -27.31 11.20 7.56
N ARG A 194 -27.42 12.34 8.22
CA ARG A 194 -28.64 12.66 8.98
C ARG A 194 -29.72 12.81 7.93
N ALA A 195 -30.61 11.82 7.91
CA ALA A 195 -31.89 11.91 7.23
C ALA A 195 -32.75 12.99 7.87
#